data_8826c90b9febe4f18fefc16c55cac1c8
#
_entry.id   8826c90b9febe4f18fefc16c55cac1c8
#
_cell.length_a   1.000
_cell.length_b   1.000
_cell.length_c   1.000
_cell.angle_alpha   90.00
_cell.angle_beta   90.00
_cell.angle_gamma   90.00
#
_symmetry.space_group_name_H-M   'P 1'
#
loop_
_entity.id
_entity.type
_entity.pdbx_description
1 polymer ?
#
loop_
_entity_poly.entity_id
_entity_poly.type
_entity_poly.pdbx_seq_one_letter_code
_entity_poly.pdbx_strand_id
1 'polypeptide(L)' 'MSQEKNQTLTSVKIDKDLFENFRVECIKRKFSFQKLSERAIHLYLTDETFRRMVHNHSDLSIEE' A
#
# COMPACT_ATOMS: atom_id res chain seq x y z
N MET A 1 10.18 -19.10 -12.05
CA MET A 1 10.32 -18.66 -12.32
C MET A 1 10.68 -17.53 -12.62
N SER A 2 10.65 -17.15 -13.29
CA SER A 2 11.16 -15.91 -13.72
C SER A 2 10.51 -14.71 -13.08
N GLN A 3 9.43 -14.94 -12.43
CA GLN A 3 8.78 -13.87 -11.72
C GLN A 3 9.73 -13.19 -10.74
N GLU A 4 10.54 -13.98 -10.09
CA GLU A 4 11.41 -13.44 -9.07
C GLU A 4 12.49 -12.56 -9.65
N LYS A 5 12.85 -12.79 -10.89
CA LYS A 5 13.86 -11.96 -11.50
C LYS A 5 13.41 -10.53 -11.68
N ASN A 6 12.09 -10.33 -11.77
CA ASN A 6 11.55 -9.01 -12.03
C ASN A 6 11.06 -8.32 -10.78
N GLN A 7 11.37 -8.89 -9.63
CA GLN A 7 10.92 -8.31 -8.36
C GLN A 7 12.12 -7.79 -7.59
N THR A 8 11.88 -6.76 -6.81
CA THR A 8 12.91 -6.21 -5.96
C THR A 8 12.38 -6.12 -4.55
N LEU A 9 13.27 -6.31 -3.59
CA LEU A 9 12.91 -6.17 -2.19
C LEU A 9 13.12 -4.74 -1.75
N THR A 10 12.13 -4.20 -1.09
CA THR A 10 12.24 -2.86 -0.55
C THR A 10 11.83 -2.91 0.92
N SER A 11 12.27 -1.93 1.68
CA SER A 11 11.84 -1.83 3.05
C SER A 11 11.42 -0.41 3.33
N VAL A 12 10.33 -0.26 4.08
CA VAL A 12 9.81 1.04 4.44
C VAL A 12 9.41 0.99 5.90
N LYS A 13 9.36 2.15 6.52
CA LYS A 13 8.89 2.26 7.89
C LYS A 13 7.47 2.78 7.85
N ILE A 14 6.58 2.10 8.54
CA ILE A 14 5.17 2.48 8.54
C ILE A 14 4.74 2.62 9.99
N ASP A 15 3.89 3.60 10.25
CA ASP A 15 3.35 3.78 11.58
C ASP A 15 2.75 2.47 12.08
N LYS A 16 3.08 2.11 13.32
CA LYS A 16 2.71 0.82 13.85
C LYS A 16 1.21 0.62 13.91
N ASP A 17 0.50 1.60 14.44
CA ASP A 17 -0.95 1.46 14.57
C ASP A 17 -1.63 1.40 13.23
N LEU A 18 -1.16 2.19 12.29
CA LEU A 18 -1.70 2.17 10.94
C LEU A 18 -1.52 0.80 10.31
N PHE A 19 -0.33 0.24 10.45
CA PHE A 19 -0.05 -1.05 9.85
C PHE A 19 -0.84 -2.17 10.51
N GLU A 20 -1.01 -2.11 11.83
CA GLU A 20 -1.78 -3.13 12.52
C GLU A 20 -3.23 -3.14 12.05
N ASN A 21 -3.81 -1.97 11.89
CA ASN A 21 -5.17 -1.88 11.38
C ASN A 21 -5.27 -2.42 9.95
N PHE A 22 -4.25 -2.14 9.16
CA PHE A 22 -4.22 -2.64 7.79
C PHE A 22 -4.14 -4.16 7.78
N ARG A 23 -3.34 -4.75 8.66
CA ARG A 23 -3.20 -6.20 8.70
C ARG A 23 -4.53 -6.88 9.02
N VAL A 24 -5.28 -6.31 9.95
CA VAL A 24 -6.57 -6.88 10.29
C VAL A 24 -7.48 -6.87 9.07
N GLU A 25 -7.51 -5.78 8.35
CA GLU A 25 -8.34 -5.70 7.16
C GLU A 25 -7.87 -6.66 6.08
N CYS A 26 -6.57 -6.85 5.97
CA CYS A 26 -6.04 -7.79 5.00
C CYS A 26 -6.52 -9.21 5.26
N ILE A 27 -6.54 -9.59 6.53
CA ILE A 27 -7.00 -10.93 6.88
C ILE A 27 -8.48 -11.08 6.54
N LYS A 28 -9.27 -10.07 6.83
CA LYS A 28 -10.70 -10.13 6.53
C LYS A 28 -10.97 -10.23 5.04
N ARG A 29 -10.18 -9.52 4.24
CA ARG A 29 -10.45 -9.39 2.81
C ARG A 29 -9.54 -10.27 1.96
N LYS A 30 -8.68 -11.05 2.59
CA LYS A 30 -7.75 -11.93 1.88
C LYS A 30 -6.93 -11.16 0.87
N PHE A 31 -6.37 -10.06 1.34
CA PHE A 31 -5.56 -9.18 0.53
C PHE A 31 -4.18 -9.09 1.16
N SER A 32 -3.16 -8.63 0.43
CA SER A 32 -1.81 -8.59 0.96
C SER A 32 -1.20 -7.21 0.76
N PHE A 33 -0.18 -6.92 1.57
CA PHE A 33 0.55 -5.68 1.44
C PHE A 33 1.26 -5.60 0.09
N GLN A 34 1.75 -6.73 -0.40
CA GLN A 34 2.40 -6.74 -1.70
C GLN A 34 1.44 -6.34 -2.80
N LYS A 35 0.23 -6.89 -2.77
CA LYS A 35 -0.76 -6.52 -3.77
C LYS A 35 -1.12 -5.06 -3.69
N LEU A 36 -1.29 -4.56 -2.47
CA LEU A 36 -1.61 -3.15 -2.31
C LEU A 36 -0.49 -2.29 -2.87
N SER A 37 0.75 -2.64 -2.53
CA SER A 37 1.89 -1.83 -2.95
C SER A 37 2.01 -1.80 -4.47
N GLU A 38 1.91 -2.94 -5.09
CA GLU A 38 2.06 -3.00 -6.54
C GLU A 38 0.94 -2.24 -7.23
N ARG A 39 -0.28 -2.43 -6.75
CA ARG A 39 -1.41 -1.77 -7.38
C ARG A 39 -1.41 -0.27 -7.13
N ALA A 40 -1.01 0.13 -5.93
CA ALA A 40 -0.94 1.55 -5.62
C ALA A 40 0.15 2.23 -6.43
N ILE A 41 1.28 1.58 -6.60
CA ILE A 41 2.36 2.14 -7.41
C ILE A 41 1.90 2.28 -8.86
N HIS A 42 1.23 1.26 -9.37
CA HIS A 42 0.73 1.31 -10.73
C HIS A 42 -0.25 2.47 -10.91
N LEU A 43 -1.18 2.61 -9.98
CA LEU A 43 -2.14 3.70 -10.05
C LEU A 43 -1.47 5.05 -9.93
N TYR A 44 -0.45 5.13 -9.08
CA TYR A 44 0.28 6.38 -8.92
C TYR A 44 0.90 6.82 -10.25
N LEU A 45 1.38 5.86 -11.02
CA LEU A 45 2.05 6.15 -12.28
C LEU A 45 1.09 6.41 -13.42
N THR A 46 -0.11 5.82 -13.37
CA THR A 46 -1.02 5.87 -14.51
C THR A 46 -2.28 6.67 -14.28
N ASP A 47 -2.62 6.99 -13.05
CA ASP A 47 -3.88 7.67 -12.74
C ASP A 47 -3.58 8.96 -12.01
N GLU A 48 -3.73 10.07 -12.70
CA GLU A 48 -3.40 11.37 -12.12
C GLU A 48 -4.31 11.72 -10.94
N THR A 49 -5.55 11.31 -11.00
CA THR A 49 -6.47 11.57 -9.90
C THR A 49 -6.01 10.86 -8.63
N PHE A 50 -5.63 9.59 -8.76
CA PHE A 50 -5.13 8.84 -7.61
C PHE A 50 -3.86 9.48 -7.06
N ARG A 51 -2.94 9.85 -7.93
CA ARG A 51 -1.69 10.45 -7.49
C ARG A 51 -1.94 11.74 -6.74
N ARG A 52 -2.88 12.55 -7.24
CA ARG A 52 -3.22 13.81 -6.59
C ARG A 52 -3.83 13.56 -5.22
N MET A 53 -4.71 12.57 -5.13
CA MET A 53 -5.31 12.21 -3.85
C MET A 53 -4.25 11.81 -2.83
N VAL A 54 -3.29 11.00 -3.27
CA VAL A 54 -2.24 10.54 -2.36
C VAL A 54 -1.38 11.72 -1.90
N HIS A 55 -1.04 12.62 -2.82
CA HIS A 55 -0.20 13.75 -2.47
C HIS A 55 -0.89 14.66 -1.46
N ASN A 56 -2.21 14.76 -1.53
CA ASN A 56 -2.95 15.64 -0.63
C ASN A 56 -3.41 14.95 0.64
N HIS A 57 -3.16 13.67 0.75
CA HIS A 57 -3.61 12.90 1.91
C HIS A 57 -2.53 12.94 2.98
N SER A 58 -2.72 13.78 3.98
CA SER A 58 -1.69 13.98 4.98
C SER A 58 -2.08 13.54 6.39
N ASP A 59 -3.38 13.41 6.66
CA ASP A 59 -3.81 12.99 7.99
C ASP A 59 -3.93 11.48 8.02
N LEU A 60 -3.01 10.84 8.70
CA LEU A 60 -2.95 9.37 8.75
C LEU A 60 -3.51 8.79 10.04
N SER A 61 -4.18 9.59 10.84
CA SER A 61 -4.72 9.06 12.08
C SER A 61 -5.91 8.14 11.80
N ILE A 62 -6.03 7.12 12.65
CA ILE A 62 -7.12 6.15 12.55
C ILE A 62 -8.06 6.42 13.69
N GLU A 63 -9.33 6.64 13.39
CA GLU A 63 -10.34 6.85 14.43
C GLU A 63 -11.21 5.64 14.54
N GLU A 64 -11.48 5.27 15.76
CA GLU A 64 -12.26 4.07 16.05
C GLU A 64 -13.75 4.35 16.10
#